data_c87ee60523d32e15bce80a09ba9b628f
#
_entry.id   c87ee60523d32e15bce80a09ba9b628f
#
_cell.length_a   1.000
_cell.length_b   1.000
_cell.length_c   1.000
_cell.angle_alpha   90.00
_cell.angle_beta   90.00
_cell.angle_gamma   90.00
#
_symmetry.space_group_name_H-M   'P 1'
#
loop_
_entity.id
_entity.type
_entity.pdbx_description
1 polymer ?
#
loop_
_entity_poly.entity_id
_entity_poly.type
_entity_poly.pdbx_seq_one_letter_code
_entity_poly.pdbx_strand_id
1 'polypeptide(L)'
;MDKLIKEALLKEEKRQNDNIELIASENYVSKDILELQGSIFTNKYAEGYPGKRYYGGCENVDIVENLAIEYVCKLFGCKYANVQPHSGSSANMAVYRALLNHGDTVMGMNLSDGGHLTHGHPLNFSGIDYNIVDYKVNPDTGYLDYDNIREIALKTKPKMIIAGASAYSRSIDFKKIREIADEVNAYLFVDMAHIAGLVAAHLHMNPVDYADVVTSTTHKTLRGPRGGIILTNNEEIIKKINKTIFPGIQGGPLMHVIAAKAQCFYEALDPSFVTYQEQVLKNIKALSDYLISKGMIVISGGTDNHLILLDVYNSLGITGKEAEEILDSVHITVNKNTIPNETLSPMKASGIRIGSPAMTTRGLKEEDFVTIGDIIYNVLNNYNNDRVLDREKKRVSSLTNKYKMYN
;
A
#
# COMPACT_ATOMS: atom_id res chain seq x y z
N MET A 1 -25.54 13.94 15.37
CA MET A 1 -24.70 14.08 14.16
C MET A 1 -25.31 15.14 13.27
N ASP A 2 -24.49 16.03 12.73
CA ASP A 2 -24.95 17.03 11.74
C ASP A 2 -25.60 16.35 10.54
N LYS A 3 -26.64 16.99 9.97
CA LYS A 3 -27.45 16.40 8.88
C LYS A 3 -26.61 16.16 7.63
N LEU A 4 -25.74 17.10 7.25
CA LEU A 4 -24.89 16.97 6.05
C LEU A 4 -23.83 15.89 6.22
N ILE A 5 -23.25 15.77 7.43
CA ILE A 5 -22.29 14.70 7.75
C ILE A 5 -22.98 13.33 7.66
N LYS A 6 -24.22 13.21 8.18
CA LYS A 6 -24.99 11.96 8.10
C LYS A 6 -25.32 11.60 6.66
N GLU A 7 -25.75 12.57 5.85
CA GLU A 7 -26.04 12.37 4.43
C GLU A 7 -24.79 11.95 3.65
N ALA A 8 -23.62 12.57 3.92
CA ALA A 8 -22.37 12.20 3.30
C ALA A 8 -21.95 10.76 3.64
N LEU A 9 -22.09 10.37 4.91
CA LEU A 9 -21.79 9.00 5.36
C LEU A 9 -22.68 7.97 4.63
N LEU A 10 -23.99 8.21 4.56
CA LEU A 10 -24.92 7.31 3.86
C LEU A 10 -24.65 7.23 2.35
N LYS A 11 -24.24 8.34 1.72
CA LYS A 11 -23.85 8.36 0.31
C LYS A 11 -22.56 7.56 0.09
N GLU A 12 -21.56 7.67 0.98
CA GLU A 12 -20.32 6.91 0.87
C GLU A 12 -20.57 5.41 1.12
N GLU A 13 -21.38 5.05 2.11
CA GLU A 13 -21.80 3.66 2.33
C GLU A 13 -22.47 3.08 1.08
N LYS A 14 -23.37 3.83 0.44
CA LYS A 14 -24.00 3.44 -0.81
C LYS A 14 -22.98 3.29 -1.93
N ARG A 15 -22.05 4.26 -2.10
CA ARG A 15 -21.00 4.20 -3.13
C ARG A 15 -20.14 2.94 -2.96
N GLN A 16 -19.68 2.67 -1.74
CA GLN A 16 -18.86 1.48 -1.47
C GLN A 16 -19.59 0.17 -1.76
N ASN A 17 -20.91 0.11 -1.55
CA ASN A 17 -21.72 -1.06 -1.90
C ASN A 17 -21.97 -1.20 -3.40
N ASP A 18 -22.19 -0.09 -4.10
CA ASP A 18 -22.56 -0.09 -5.52
C ASP A 18 -21.36 -0.19 -6.46
N ASN A 19 -20.17 0.23 -6.03
CA ASN A 19 -18.97 0.26 -6.87
C ASN A 19 -18.13 -1.03 -6.76
N ILE A 20 -17.47 -1.36 -7.86
CA ILE A 20 -16.34 -2.28 -7.87
C ILE A 20 -15.08 -1.47 -7.56
N GLU A 21 -14.50 -1.68 -6.37
CA GLU A 21 -13.34 -0.95 -5.87
C GLU A 21 -12.04 -1.68 -6.27
N LEU A 22 -11.27 -1.10 -7.18
CA LEU A 22 -10.03 -1.67 -7.68
C LEU A 22 -8.81 -0.80 -7.40
N ILE A 23 -8.93 0.22 -6.54
CA ILE A 23 -7.76 0.96 -6.07
C ILE A 23 -6.87 0.03 -5.25
N ALA A 24 -5.64 -0.24 -5.73
CA ALA A 24 -4.74 -1.23 -5.14
C ALA A 24 -4.31 -0.94 -3.70
N SER A 25 -4.48 0.30 -3.23
CA SER A 25 -4.18 0.76 -1.88
C SER A 25 -5.40 0.83 -0.95
N GLU A 26 -6.58 0.38 -1.40
CA GLU A 26 -7.80 0.33 -0.60
C GLU A 26 -8.19 -1.10 -0.23
N ASN A 27 -8.90 -1.22 0.89
CA ASN A 27 -9.45 -2.47 1.38
C ASN A 27 -10.61 -2.19 2.35
N TYR A 28 -11.38 -3.23 2.65
CA TYR A 28 -12.47 -3.17 3.61
C TYR A 28 -12.06 -3.85 4.92
N VAL A 29 -12.19 -3.14 6.02
CA VAL A 29 -11.86 -3.66 7.36
C VAL A 29 -13.00 -4.46 7.95
N SER A 30 -12.74 -5.25 9.00
CA SER A 30 -13.76 -5.97 9.77
C SER A 30 -14.66 -5.01 10.58
N LYS A 31 -15.82 -5.51 11.03
CA LYS A 31 -16.70 -4.77 11.93
C LYS A 31 -16.00 -4.40 13.25
N ASP A 32 -15.18 -5.30 13.78
CA ASP A 32 -14.43 -5.10 15.03
C ASP A 32 -13.45 -3.93 14.89
N ILE A 33 -12.77 -3.83 13.74
CA ILE A 33 -11.89 -2.70 13.46
C ILE A 33 -12.66 -1.39 13.37
N LEU A 34 -13.85 -1.36 12.73
CA LEU A 34 -14.71 -0.17 12.69
C LEU A 34 -15.18 0.23 14.08
N GLU A 35 -15.57 -0.73 14.93
CA GLU A 35 -15.99 -0.48 16.30
C GLU A 35 -14.85 0.14 17.12
N LEU A 36 -13.64 -0.40 17.03
CA LEU A 36 -12.46 0.15 17.71
C LEU A 36 -12.09 1.56 17.23
N GLN A 37 -12.24 1.84 15.93
CA GLN A 37 -12.02 3.17 15.36
C GLN A 37 -12.99 4.21 15.93
N GLY A 38 -14.22 3.83 16.23
CA GLY A 38 -15.27 4.67 16.84
C GLY A 38 -15.33 4.58 18.37
N SER A 39 -14.37 3.92 19.03
CA SER A 39 -14.42 3.61 20.46
C SER A 39 -14.00 4.78 21.36
N ILE A 40 -14.27 4.62 22.66
CA ILE A 40 -13.87 5.59 23.72
C ILE A 40 -12.35 5.74 23.87
N PHE A 41 -11.55 4.87 23.29
CA PHE A 41 -10.09 5.05 23.25
C PHE A 41 -9.67 6.37 22.57
N THR A 42 -10.54 6.96 21.74
CA THR A 42 -10.32 8.28 21.13
C THR A 42 -10.19 9.39 22.17
N ASN A 43 -10.73 9.23 23.38
CA ASN A 43 -10.70 10.23 24.43
C ASN A 43 -9.39 10.25 25.24
N LYS A 44 -8.56 9.20 25.12
CA LYS A 44 -7.40 9.03 25.99
C LYS A 44 -6.13 9.64 25.43
N TYR A 45 -5.53 10.56 26.18
CA TYR A 45 -4.22 11.13 25.89
C TYR A 45 -3.11 10.26 26.54
N ALA A 46 -2.16 9.76 25.73
CA ALA A 46 -1.19 8.74 26.17
C ALA A 46 0.24 8.98 25.66
N GLU A 47 0.74 10.22 25.77
CA GLU A 47 2.14 10.55 25.41
C GLU A 47 3.13 9.65 26.13
N GLY A 48 4.19 9.27 25.44
CA GLY A 48 5.18 8.30 25.90
C GLY A 48 4.88 6.90 25.37
N TYR A 49 5.30 5.89 26.10
CA TYR A 49 5.23 4.48 25.73
C TYR A 49 4.65 3.64 26.87
N PRO A 50 4.16 2.41 26.65
CA PRO A 50 3.63 1.55 27.72
C PRO A 50 4.55 1.48 28.92
N GLY A 51 3.98 1.69 30.13
CA GLY A 51 4.72 1.74 31.39
C GLY A 51 5.58 2.98 31.60
N LYS A 52 5.66 3.90 30.65
CA LYS A 52 6.43 5.15 30.69
C LYS A 52 5.65 6.31 30.09
N ARG A 53 4.41 6.50 30.53
CA ARG A 53 3.53 7.57 30.04
C ARG A 53 3.75 8.87 30.80
N TYR A 54 3.49 9.98 30.16
CA TYR A 54 3.51 11.30 30.78
C TYR A 54 2.17 11.64 31.48
N TYR A 55 1.13 10.82 31.29
CA TYR A 55 -0.22 11.01 31.85
C TYR A 55 -0.65 9.78 32.64
N GLY A 56 -1.48 10.02 33.71
CA GLY A 56 -2.12 8.94 34.46
C GLY A 56 -3.27 8.29 33.70
N GLY A 57 -3.78 7.17 34.20
CA GLY A 57 -4.95 6.46 33.65
C GLY A 57 -4.68 5.77 32.31
N CYS A 58 -3.45 5.30 32.09
CA CYS A 58 -3.02 4.67 30.83
C CYS A 58 -2.98 3.14 30.88
N GLU A 59 -3.37 2.53 32.01
CA GLU A 59 -3.30 1.09 32.21
C GLU A 59 -4.00 0.27 31.10
N ASN A 60 -5.16 0.71 30.62
CA ASN A 60 -5.91 0.02 29.59
C ASN A 60 -5.35 0.27 28.18
N VAL A 61 -4.88 1.48 27.89
CA VAL A 61 -4.25 1.78 26.59
C VAL A 61 -2.87 1.14 26.47
N ASP A 62 -2.17 0.93 27.59
CA ASP A 62 -0.91 0.18 27.61
C ASP A 62 -1.14 -1.29 27.19
N ILE A 63 -2.28 -1.88 27.58
CA ILE A 63 -2.64 -3.24 27.15
C ILE A 63 -2.75 -3.32 25.64
N VAL A 64 -3.53 -2.43 25.00
CA VAL A 64 -3.75 -2.49 23.55
C VAL A 64 -2.50 -2.15 22.74
N GLU A 65 -1.65 -1.23 23.23
CA GLU A 65 -0.39 -0.93 22.55
C GLU A 65 0.61 -2.08 22.67
N ASN A 66 0.72 -2.71 23.85
CA ASN A 66 1.54 -3.91 24.04
C ASN A 66 1.08 -5.07 23.15
N LEU A 67 -0.23 -5.31 23.06
CA LEU A 67 -0.79 -6.34 22.17
C LEU A 67 -0.50 -6.02 20.69
N ALA A 68 -0.62 -4.76 20.27
CA ALA A 68 -0.27 -4.36 18.92
C ALA A 68 1.20 -4.64 18.59
N ILE A 69 2.12 -4.33 19.54
CA ILE A 69 3.55 -4.62 19.39
C ILE A 69 3.80 -6.13 19.35
N GLU A 70 3.22 -6.88 20.27
CA GLU A 70 3.38 -8.33 20.34
C GLU A 70 2.90 -9.02 19.07
N TYR A 71 1.68 -8.70 18.62
CA TYR A 71 1.07 -9.35 17.45
C TYR A 71 1.81 -9.00 16.16
N VAL A 72 2.22 -7.74 15.98
CA VAL A 72 2.96 -7.35 14.78
C VAL A 72 4.36 -7.96 14.75
N CYS A 73 5.03 -8.07 15.89
CA CYS A 73 6.33 -8.75 15.99
C CYS A 73 6.18 -10.25 15.67
N LYS A 74 5.14 -10.90 16.17
CA LYS A 74 4.84 -12.30 15.85
C LYS A 74 4.50 -12.48 14.37
N LEU A 75 3.70 -11.58 13.80
CA LEU A 75 3.23 -11.63 12.42
C LEU A 75 4.38 -11.56 11.40
N PHE A 76 5.35 -10.69 11.64
CA PHE A 76 6.46 -10.46 10.71
C PHE A 76 7.80 -11.06 11.17
N GLY A 77 7.86 -11.69 12.35
CA GLY A 77 9.09 -12.29 12.88
C GLY A 77 10.15 -11.27 13.30
N CYS A 78 9.77 -10.04 13.68
CA CYS A 78 10.70 -9.02 14.13
C CYS A 78 10.87 -9.01 15.66
N LYS A 79 11.99 -8.43 16.14
CA LYS A 79 12.25 -8.29 17.58
C LYS A 79 11.60 -7.05 18.18
N TYR A 80 11.50 -5.98 17.41
CA TYR A 80 11.04 -4.66 17.86
C TYR A 80 10.09 -4.03 16.88
N ALA A 81 9.07 -3.35 17.40
CA ALA A 81 8.13 -2.58 16.62
C ALA A 81 7.76 -1.26 17.29
N ASN A 82 7.45 -0.24 16.48
CA ASN A 82 6.75 0.96 16.90
C ASN A 82 5.42 1.04 16.14
N VAL A 83 4.31 1.07 16.86
CA VAL A 83 2.95 1.08 16.32
C VAL A 83 2.26 2.45 16.39
N GLN A 84 2.98 3.47 16.86
CA GLN A 84 2.44 4.84 17.04
C GLN A 84 2.39 5.71 15.78
N PRO A 85 3.13 5.44 14.65
CA PRO A 85 3.02 6.30 13.48
C PRO A 85 1.57 6.47 13.01
N HIS A 86 1.16 7.74 12.80
CA HIS A 86 -0.20 8.09 12.36
C HIS A 86 -0.47 7.63 10.93
N SER A 87 0.57 7.53 10.11
CA SER A 87 0.50 7.13 8.71
C SER A 87 1.80 6.46 8.25
N GLY A 88 1.81 5.87 7.05
CA GLY A 88 3.03 5.41 6.40
C GLY A 88 4.04 6.56 6.19
N SER A 89 3.56 7.75 5.82
CA SER A 89 4.44 8.92 5.63
C SER A 89 5.14 9.34 6.91
N SER A 90 4.44 9.33 8.06
CA SER A 90 5.08 9.64 9.36
C SER A 90 6.03 8.52 9.81
N ALA A 91 5.71 7.26 9.50
CA ALA A 91 6.63 6.14 9.73
C ALA A 91 7.93 6.30 8.93
N ASN A 92 7.82 6.61 7.62
CA ASN A 92 8.96 6.84 6.76
C ASN A 92 9.78 8.07 7.22
N MET A 93 9.12 9.19 7.55
CA MET A 93 9.81 10.37 8.09
C MET A 93 10.61 10.04 9.37
N ALA A 94 10.06 9.21 10.26
CA ALA A 94 10.76 8.80 11.47
C ALA A 94 12.03 8.01 11.16
N VAL A 95 11.99 7.12 10.15
CA VAL A 95 13.18 6.36 9.71
C VAL A 95 14.27 7.30 9.19
N TYR A 96 13.92 8.20 8.29
CA TYR A 96 14.88 9.17 7.75
C TYR A 96 15.51 10.00 8.88
N ARG A 97 14.71 10.60 9.75
CA ARG A 97 15.21 11.45 10.84
C ARG A 97 15.96 10.72 11.94
N ALA A 98 15.71 9.42 12.13
CA ALA A 98 16.41 8.60 13.10
C ALA A 98 17.79 8.15 12.63
N LEU A 99 17.97 7.96 11.31
CA LEU A 99 19.15 7.29 10.74
C LEU A 99 20.03 8.19 9.88
N LEU A 100 19.52 9.33 9.44
CA LEU A 100 20.20 10.22 8.49
C LEU A 100 20.33 11.64 9.03
N ASN A 101 21.30 12.38 8.48
CA ASN A 101 21.42 13.82 8.62
C ASN A 101 20.81 14.53 7.40
N HIS A 102 20.37 15.78 7.56
CA HIS A 102 19.93 16.60 6.44
C HIS A 102 21.04 16.67 5.38
N GLY A 103 20.67 16.51 4.12
CA GLY A 103 21.59 16.52 2.99
C GLY A 103 22.27 15.18 2.70
N ASP A 104 22.07 14.15 3.52
CA ASP A 104 22.55 12.80 3.18
C ASP A 104 21.92 12.29 1.88
N THR A 105 22.69 11.50 1.12
CA THR A 105 22.20 10.91 -0.13
C THR A 105 21.36 9.67 0.15
N VAL A 106 20.17 9.63 -0.44
CA VAL A 106 19.21 8.52 -0.36
C VAL A 106 18.91 8.02 -1.76
N MET A 107 18.95 6.72 -1.97
CA MET A 107 18.61 6.08 -3.22
C MET A 107 17.27 5.36 -3.10
N GLY A 108 16.32 5.62 -4.02
CA GLY A 108 15.00 5.01 -4.04
C GLY A 108 14.47 4.78 -5.46
N MET A 109 13.37 4.04 -5.58
CA MET A 109 12.73 3.82 -6.88
C MET A 109 12.15 5.13 -7.42
N ASN A 110 12.36 5.38 -8.72
CA ASN A 110 11.79 6.53 -9.41
C ASN A 110 10.25 6.54 -9.31
N LEU A 111 9.68 7.72 -9.15
CA LEU A 111 8.22 7.90 -8.97
C LEU A 111 7.41 7.39 -10.16
N SER A 112 7.87 7.67 -11.39
CA SER A 112 7.19 7.23 -12.61
C SER A 112 7.23 5.71 -12.80
N ASP A 113 8.21 5.05 -12.18
CA ASP A 113 8.38 3.60 -12.26
C ASP A 113 7.72 2.85 -11.07
N GLY A 114 7.04 3.58 -10.22
CA GLY A 114 6.26 3.02 -9.12
C GLY A 114 6.72 3.37 -7.71
N GLY A 115 7.71 4.25 -7.54
CA GLY A 115 8.15 4.74 -6.23
C GLY A 115 7.03 5.47 -5.47
N HIS A 116 7.14 5.55 -4.14
CA HIS A 116 6.21 6.31 -3.31
C HIS A 116 6.67 7.77 -3.16
N LEU A 117 5.74 8.70 -2.87
CA LEU A 117 6.06 10.12 -2.66
C LEU A 117 7.15 10.34 -1.59
N THR A 118 7.15 9.54 -0.53
CA THR A 118 8.16 9.60 0.55
C THR A 118 9.50 8.97 0.19
N HIS A 119 9.68 8.51 -1.05
CA HIS A 119 10.96 7.98 -1.54
C HIS A 119 11.76 9.02 -2.34
N GLY A 120 11.40 10.32 -2.27
CA GLY A 120 12.19 11.38 -2.87
C GLY A 120 11.41 12.38 -3.73
N HIS A 121 10.07 12.44 -3.62
CA HIS A 121 9.31 13.45 -4.37
C HIS A 121 9.75 14.88 -3.99
N PRO A 122 10.02 15.79 -4.95
CA PRO A 122 10.58 17.12 -4.68
C PRO A 122 9.77 17.99 -3.71
N LEU A 123 8.46 17.80 -3.62
CA LEU A 123 7.59 18.53 -2.68
C LEU A 123 7.38 17.81 -1.35
N ASN A 124 7.94 16.61 -1.20
CA ASN A 124 7.86 15.83 0.04
C ASN A 124 9.09 16.11 0.92
N PHE A 125 8.98 15.92 2.24
CA PHE A 125 10.11 16.06 3.16
C PHE A 125 11.36 15.30 2.65
N SER A 126 11.16 14.12 2.05
CA SER A 126 12.25 13.29 1.54
C SER A 126 13.04 13.96 0.42
N GLY A 127 12.38 14.66 -0.50
CA GLY A 127 13.04 15.39 -1.58
C GLY A 127 13.49 16.81 -1.19
N ILE A 128 12.93 17.38 -0.10
CA ILE A 128 13.32 18.71 0.40
C ILE A 128 14.57 18.61 1.29
N ASP A 129 14.62 17.61 2.17
CA ASP A 129 15.61 17.51 3.24
C ASP A 129 16.85 16.67 2.84
N TYR A 130 16.78 15.87 1.74
CA TYR A 130 17.81 14.90 1.37
C TYR A 130 18.18 14.97 -0.11
N ASN A 131 19.41 14.51 -0.45
CA ASN A 131 19.85 14.39 -1.83
C ASN A 131 19.32 13.06 -2.41
N ILE A 132 18.42 13.13 -3.36
CA ILE A 132 17.76 11.94 -3.91
C ILE A 132 18.46 11.48 -5.18
N VAL A 133 18.76 10.18 -5.23
CA VAL A 133 19.18 9.46 -6.41
C VAL A 133 18.17 8.37 -6.70
N ASP A 134 17.65 8.31 -7.89
CA ASP A 134 16.66 7.32 -8.26
C ASP A 134 17.25 6.17 -9.07
N TYR A 135 16.69 4.98 -8.86
CA TYR A 135 16.83 3.83 -9.74
C TYR A 135 15.51 3.55 -10.46
N LYS A 136 15.60 2.92 -11.63
CA LYS A 136 14.47 2.65 -12.50
C LYS A 136 14.30 1.17 -12.74
N VAL A 137 13.14 0.79 -13.29
CA VAL A 137 12.97 -0.53 -13.89
C VAL A 137 13.65 -0.56 -15.26
N ASN A 138 13.99 -1.76 -15.73
CA ASN A 138 14.45 -1.94 -17.09
C ASN A 138 13.32 -1.55 -18.07
N PRO A 139 13.58 -0.64 -19.02
CA PRO A 139 12.54 -0.06 -19.89
C PRO A 139 11.87 -1.08 -20.82
N ASP A 140 12.58 -2.13 -21.19
CA ASP A 140 12.08 -3.13 -22.14
C ASP A 140 11.24 -4.21 -21.44
N THR A 141 11.60 -4.55 -20.20
CA THR A 141 10.96 -5.66 -19.47
C THR A 141 10.00 -5.21 -18.38
N GLY A 142 10.14 -3.99 -17.87
CA GLY A 142 9.40 -3.50 -16.70
C GLY A 142 9.81 -4.13 -15.37
N TYR A 143 10.94 -4.87 -15.33
CA TYR A 143 11.48 -5.47 -14.10
C TYR A 143 12.57 -4.61 -13.48
N LEU A 144 12.80 -4.77 -12.17
CA LEU A 144 13.95 -4.19 -11.49
C LEU A 144 15.25 -4.76 -12.07
N ASP A 145 16.18 -3.87 -12.41
CA ASP A 145 17.52 -4.20 -12.87
C ASP A 145 18.51 -4.04 -11.70
N TYR A 146 18.81 -5.15 -11.02
CA TYR A 146 19.65 -5.15 -9.84
C TYR A 146 21.12 -4.79 -10.17
N ASP A 147 21.60 -5.08 -11.38
CA ASP A 147 22.94 -4.69 -11.81
C ASP A 147 23.03 -3.18 -11.99
N ASN A 148 22.01 -2.56 -12.58
CA ASN A 148 21.92 -1.10 -12.69
C ASN A 148 21.77 -0.44 -11.32
N ILE A 149 20.94 -1.00 -10.41
CA ILE A 149 20.83 -0.53 -9.03
C ILE A 149 22.21 -0.54 -8.34
N ARG A 150 22.98 -1.62 -8.50
CA ARG A 150 24.34 -1.75 -7.95
C ARG A 150 25.30 -0.71 -8.52
N GLU A 151 25.29 -0.50 -9.84
CA GLU A 151 26.12 0.51 -10.51
C GLU A 151 25.85 1.92 -9.96
N ILE A 152 24.57 2.30 -9.83
CA ILE A 152 24.16 3.59 -9.28
C ILE A 152 24.63 3.70 -7.81
N ALA A 153 24.43 2.67 -7.00
CA ALA A 153 24.84 2.66 -5.59
C ALA A 153 26.35 2.85 -5.43
N LEU A 154 27.17 2.14 -6.21
CA LEU A 154 28.63 2.25 -6.18
C LEU A 154 29.11 3.65 -6.59
N LYS A 155 28.45 4.26 -7.56
CA LYS A 155 28.77 5.61 -8.04
C LYS A 155 28.40 6.70 -7.05
N THR A 156 27.22 6.59 -6.43
CA THR A 156 26.63 7.66 -5.61
C THR A 156 26.88 7.49 -4.11
N LYS A 157 27.19 6.28 -3.67
CA LYS A 157 27.45 5.90 -2.27
C LYS A 157 26.40 6.46 -1.31
N PRO A 158 25.11 6.12 -1.50
CA PRO A 158 24.04 6.62 -0.65
C PRO A 158 24.23 6.16 0.79
N LYS A 159 23.72 6.94 1.75
CA LYS A 159 23.65 6.54 3.16
C LYS A 159 22.51 5.57 3.43
N MET A 160 21.48 5.59 2.58
CA MET A 160 20.32 4.71 2.67
C MET A 160 19.84 4.32 1.28
N ILE A 161 19.51 3.05 1.11
CA ILE A 161 18.80 2.52 -0.06
C ILE A 161 17.38 2.14 0.39
N ILE A 162 16.39 2.65 -0.33
CA ILE A 162 14.98 2.35 -0.07
C ILE A 162 14.51 1.34 -1.10
N ALA A 163 13.97 0.21 -0.62
CA ALA A 163 13.26 -0.75 -1.43
C ALA A 163 11.77 -0.72 -1.09
N GLY A 164 10.94 -0.95 -2.09
CA GLY A 164 9.48 -0.90 -1.97
C GLY A 164 8.86 0.00 -3.03
N ALA A 165 7.61 -0.27 -3.36
CA ALA A 165 6.92 0.40 -4.44
C ALA A 165 5.42 0.53 -4.19
N SER A 166 4.82 1.56 -4.78
CA SER A 166 3.37 1.79 -4.80
C SER A 166 2.70 1.23 -6.05
N ALA A 167 3.46 1.06 -7.14
CA ALA A 167 2.94 0.69 -8.44
C ALA A 167 3.92 -0.22 -9.23
N TYR A 168 4.47 -1.21 -8.56
CA TYR A 168 5.32 -2.23 -9.17
C TYR A 168 4.66 -3.60 -8.97
N SER A 169 4.40 -4.30 -10.07
CA SER A 169 3.60 -5.53 -10.06
C SER A 169 4.40 -6.81 -9.85
N ARG A 170 5.74 -6.73 -9.75
CA ARG A 170 6.59 -7.90 -9.61
C ARG A 170 7.18 -8.03 -8.20
N SER A 171 7.67 -9.21 -7.88
CA SER A 171 8.38 -9.46 -6.62
C SER A 171 9.70 -8.69 -6.55
N ILE A 172 10.04 -8.24 -5.34
CA ILE A 172 11.30 -7.55 -5.04
C ILE A 172 12.21 -8.52 -4.27
N ASP A 173 13.43 -8.69 -4.76
CA ASP A 173 14.47 -9.48 -4.09
C ASP A 173 15.22 -8.61 -3.09
N PHE A 174 14.77 -8.63 -1.84
CA PHE A 174 15.39 -7.83 -0.77
C PHE A 174 16.79 -8.32 -0.41
N LYS A 175 17.11 -9.60 -0.67
CA LYS A 175 18.46 -10.13 -0.43
C LYS A 175 19.47 -9.49 -1.36
N LYS A 176 19.15 -9.40 -2.66
CA LYS A 176 20.04 -8.71 -3.63
C LYS A 176 20.24 -7.24 -3.26
N ILE A 177 19.18 -6.54 -2.82
CA ILE A 177 19.32 -5.13 -2.42
C ILE A 177 20.14 -5.02 -1.14
N ARG A 178 20.05 -5.97 -0.20
CA ARG A 178 20.91 -6.02 0.99
C ARG A 178 22.38 -6.16 0.60
N GLU A 179 22.70 -7.08 -0.31
CA GLU A 179 24.07 -7.26 -0.81
C GLU A 179 24.62 -5.95 -1.41
N ILE A 180 23.82 -5.25 -2.21
CA ILE A 180 24.19 -3.93 -2.77
C ILE A 180 24.40 -2.89 -1.68
N ALA A 181 23.51 -2.82 -0.68
CA ALA A 181 23.64 -1.86 0.41
C ALA A 181 24.87 -2.11 1.27
N ASP A 182 25.26 -3.37 1.48
CA ASP A 182 26.47 -3.76 2.21
C ASP A 182 27.73 -3.30 1.46
N GLU A 183 27.78 -3.43 0.12
CA GLU A 183 28.91 -2.98 -0.69
C GLU A 183 29.22 -1.49 -0.54
N VAL A 184 28.21 -0.67 -0.27
CA VAL A 184 28.35 0.79 -0.13
C VAL A 184 28.21 1.28 1.31
N ASN A 185 28.06 0.37 2.28
CA ASN A 185 27.84 0.65 3.68
C ASN A 185 26.63 1.57 3.93
N ALA A 186 25.53 1.28 3.23
CA ALA A 186 24.25 1.98 3.35
C ALA A 186 23.27 1.24 4.25
N TYR A 187 22.37 1.96 4.92
CA TYR A 187 21.19 1.36 5.51
C TYR A 187 20.28 0.81 4.40
N LEU A 188 19.72 -0.39 4.60
CA LEU A 188 18.62 -0.88 3.80
C LEU A 188 17.31 -0.59 4.54
N PHE A 189 16.52 0.31 3.99
CA PHE A 189 15.17 0.62 4.44
C PHE A 189 14.16 0.02 3.47
N VAL A 190 13.19 -0.77 3.97
CA VAL A 190 12.13 -1.34 3.14
C VAL A 190 10.78 -0.77 3.54
N ASP A 191 10.08 -0.15 2.59
CA ASP A 191 8.67 0.21 2.70
C ASP A 191 7.81 -0.89 2.06
N MET A 192 7.28 -1.79 2.88
CA MET A 192 6.47 -2.91 2.41
C MET A 192 4.96 -2.61 2.38
N ALA A 193 4.55 -1.34 2.45
CA ALA A 193 3.16 -0.93 2.63
C ALA A 193 2.19 -1.62 1.68
N HIS A 194 2.53 -1.75 0.40
CA HIS A 194 1.67 -2.39 -0.59
C HIS A 194 1.59 -3.92 -0.45
N ILE A 195 2.67 -4.54 -0.06
CA ILE A 195 2.80 -6.01 -0.01
C ILE A 195 2.72 -6.61 1.40
N ALA A 196 2.47 -5.79 2.43
CA ALA A 196 2.53 -6.22 3.83
C ALA A 196 1.61 -7.42 4.13
N GLY A 197 0.42 -7.47 3.53
CA GLY A 197 -0.47 -8.62 3.68
C GLY A 197 0.09 -9.90 3.05
N LEU A 198 0.76 -9.79 1.90
CA LEU A 198 1.42 -10.92 1.24
C LEU A 198 2.62 -11.42 2.03
N VAL A 199 3.41 -10.48 2.61
CA VAL A 199 4.52 -10.82 3.50
C VAL A 199 4.01 -11.53 4.76
N ALA A 200 2.95 -11.02 5.39
CA ALA A 200 2.32 -11.63 6.55
C ALA A 200 1.78 -13.05 6.27
N ALA A 201 1.34 -13.30 5.04
CA ALA A 201 0.87 -14.60 4.59
C ALA A 201 1.98 -15.50 4.01
N HIS A 202 3.24 -15.11 4.07
CA HIS A 202 4.40 -15.82 3.51
C HIS A 202 4.34 -16.04 1.98
N LEU A 203 3.60 -15.18 1.27
CA LEU A 203 3.45 -15.20 -0.20
C LEU A 203 4.38 -14.21 -0.91
N HIS A 204 5.19 -13.48 -0.17
CA HIS A 204 6.26 -12.61 -0.64
C HIS A 204 7.45 -12.72 0.32
N MET A 205 8.67 -12.51 -0.18
CA MET A 205 9.89 -12.48 0.65
C MET A 205 9.70 -11.50 1.81
N ASN A 206 10.06 -11.93 3.03
CA ASN A 206 9.98 -11.08 4.21
C ASN A 206 11.19 -10.13 4.27
N PRO A 207 10.98 -8.81 4.19
CA PRO A 207 12.09 -7.85 4.25
C PRO A 207 12.75 -7.73 5.62
N VAL A 208 12.08 -8.16 6.70
CA VAL A 208 12.61 -8.09 8.08
C VAL A 208 13.90 -8.91 8.24
N ASP A 209 14.09 -9.93 7.42
CA ASP A 209 15.27 -10.78 7.44
C ASP A 209 16.51 -10.10 6.84
N TYR A 210 16.34 -9.03 6.06
CA TYR A 210 17.39 -8.39 5.28
C TYR A 210 17.58 -6.91 5.60
N ALA A 211 16.50 -6.20 5.95
CA ALA A 211 16.51 -4.76 6.13
C ALA A 211 16.98 -4.35 7.53
N ASP A 212 17.62 -3.18 7.63
CA ASP A 212 17.92 -2.54 8.92
C ASP A 212 16.62 -2.06 9.59
N VAL A 213 15.68 -1.58 8.76
CA VAL A 213 14.38 -1.09 9.20
C VAL A 213 13.33 -1.32 8.12
N VAL A 214 12.13 -1.68 8.55
CA VAL A 214 10.97 -1.91 7.66
C VAL A 214 9.83 -1.02 8.13
N THR A 215 9.14 -0.37 7.19
CA THR A 215 7.88 0.33 7.47
C THR A 215 6.74 -0.29 6.70
N SER A 216 5.54 -0.06 7.18
CA SER A 216 4.31 -0.37 6.45
C SER A 216 3.18 0.58 6.83
N THR A 217 2.20 0.68 5.94
CA THR A 217 0.84 1.05 6.30
C THR A 217 0.07 -0.17 6.79
N THR A 218 -1.02 0.05 7.50
CA THR A 218 -1.86 -1.04 8.02
C THR A 218 -3.13 -1.28 7.20
N HIS A 219 -3.49 -0.38 6.27
CA HIS A 219 -4.80 -0.31 5.62
C HIS A 219 -4.89 -0.79 4.16
N LYS A 220 -3.79 -1.38 3.61
CA LYS A 220 -3.78 -1.88 2.21
C LYS A 220 -4.02 -3.40 2.19
N THR A 221 -3.07 -4.17 1.70
CA THR A 221 -3.18 -5.65 1.71
C THR A 221 -3.29 -6.24 3.13
N LEU A 222 -2.78 -5.54 4.15
CA LEU A 222 -2.89 -5.98 5.55
C LEU A 222 -4.31 -5.83 6.12
N ARG A 223 -5.20 -5.10 5.45
CA ARG A 223 -6.65 -5.01 5.74
C ARG A 223 -6.99 -4.44 7.13
N GLY A 224 -6.19 -3.49 7.61
CA GLY A 224 -6.38 -2.84 8.91
C GLY A 224 -6.81 -1.38 8.84
N PRO A 225 -6.78 -0.66 9.98
CA PRO A 225 -7.09 0.76 10.02
C PRO A 225 -6.03 1.58 9.30
N ARG A 226 -6.36 2.81 8.91
CA ARG A 226 -5.36 3.74 8.38
C ARG A 226 -4.35 4.10 9.46
N GLY A 227 -3.08 3.81 9.20
CA GLY A 227 -1.98 4.04 10.13
C GLY A 227 -0.66 3.53 9.56
N GLY A 228 0.43 3.68 10.32
CA GLY A 228 1.76 3.19 9.99
C GLY A 228 2.38 2.37 11.11
N ILE A 229 3.37 1.57 10.77
CA ILE A 229 4.21 0.78 11.68
C ILE A 229 5.66 0.85 11.25
N ILE A 230 6.56 0.64 12.20
CA ILE A 230 8.01 0.52 11.97
C ILE A 230 8.51 -0.73 12.68
N LEU A 231 9.27 -1.57 11.98
CA LEU A 231 9.78 -2.86 12.45
C LEU A 231 11.30 -2.90 12.29
N THR A 232 11.99 -3.53 13.22
CA THR A 232 13.44 -3.77 13.12
C THR A 232 13.88 -4.91 14.03
N ASN A 233 15.01 -5.54 13.71
CA ASN A 233 15.69 -6.48 14.59
C ASN A 233 16.84 -5.83 15.40
N ASN A 234 17.09 -4.53 15.17
CA ASN A 234 18.18 -3.79 15.80
C ASN A 234 17.69 -2.93 16.97
N GLU A 235 18.21 -3.20 18.18
CA GLU A 235 17.83 -2.49 19.39
C GLU A 235 18.21 -0.99 19.38
N GLU A 236 19.35 -0.65 18.80
CA GLU A 236 19.77 0.75 18.73
C GLU A 236 18.91 1.55 17.74
N ILE A 237 18.48 0.92 16.66
CA ILE A 237 17.57 1.55 15.67
C ILE A 237 16.21 1.80 16.33
N ILE A 238 15.62 0.82 17.03
CA ILE A 238 14.29 1.06 17.64
C ILE A 238 14.35 2.13 18.73
N LYS A 239 15.46 2.22 19.50
CA LYS A 239 15.64 3.31 20.46
C LYS A 239 15.66 4.69 19.82
N LYS A 240 16.34 4.83 18.68
CA LYS A 240 16.35 6.07 17.88
C LYS A 240 14.95 6.38 17.30
N ILE A 241 14.30 5.38 16.71
CA ILE A 241 12.95 5.49 16.16
C ILE A 241 11.95 5.95 17.23
N ASN A 242 11.96 5.33 18.41
CA ASN A 242 11.06 5.69 19.49
C ASN A 242 11.24 7.16 19.92
N LYS A 243 12.48 7.63 20.05
CA LYS A 243 12.76 9.05 20.36
C LYS A 243 12.33 9.98 19.21
N THR A 244 12.46 9.55 17.97
CA THR A 244 12.09 10.32 16.80
C THR A 244 10.56 10.40 16.66
N ILE A 245 9.85 9.32 16.94
CA ILE A 245 8.38 9.35 16.96
C ILE A 245 7.90 10.25 18.09
N PHE A 246 8.26 9.95 19.33
CA PHE A 246 7.90 10.75 20.49
C PHE A 246 9.14 11.06 21.35
N PRO A 247 9.40 12.35 21.60
CA PRO A 247 8.64 13.56 21.24
C PRO A 247 9.04 14.20 19.89
N GLY A 248 9.79 13.52 19.03
CA GLY A 248 10.46 14.12 17.87
C GLY A 248 9.51 14.68 16.82
N ILE A 249 8.55 13.88 16.32
CA ILE A 249 7.66 14.29 15.22
C ILE A 249 6.17 14.13 15.56
N GLN A 250 5.82 13.42 16.61
CA GLN A 250 4.45 13.22 17.08
C GLN A 250 4.35 13.56 18.59
N GLY A 251 3.12 13.93 19.03
CA GLY A 251 2.72 14.02 20.43
C GLY A 251 1.93 12.77 20.84
N GLY A 252 0.70 12.97 21.35
CA GLY A 252 -0.17 11.89 21.81
C GLY A 252 -0.50 10.88 20.68
N PRO A 253 -0.30 9.58 20.92
CA PRO A 253 -0.67 8.56 19.96
C PRO A 253 -2.19 8.43 19.85
N LEU A 254 -2.66 7.92 18.71
CA LEU A 254 -4.08 7.69 18.44
C LEU A 254 -4.49 6.32 18.99
N MET A 255 -4.94 6.27 20.25
CA MET A 255 -5.14 5.00 20.94
C MET A 255 -6.26 4.14 20.36
N HIS A 256 -7.32 4.74 19.81
CA HIS A 256 -8.35 4.02 19.04
C HIS A 256 -7.81 3.39 17.75
N VAL A 257 -6.85 4.04 17.09
CA VAL A 257 -6.17 3.48 15.91
C VAL A 257 -5.22 2.35 16.32
N ILE A 258 -4.48 2.50 17.43
CA ILE A 258 -3.58 1.46 17.93
C ILE A 258 -4.36 0.21 18.34
N ALA A 259 -5.51 0.38 19.03
CA ALA A 259 -6.40 -0.73 19.35
C ALA A 259 -6.88 -1.45 18.07
N ALA A 260 -7.28 -0.70 17.06
CA ALA A 260 -7.67 -1.25 15.77
C ALA A 260 -6.51 -1.91 15.01
N LYS A 261 -5.26 -1.43 15.16
CA LYS A 261 -4.06 -2.11 14.66
C LYS A 261 -3.84 -3.45 15.36
N ALA A 262 -3.99 -3.50 16.69
CA ALA A 262 -3.89 -4.75 17.45
C ALA A 262 -4.90 -5.79 16.93
N GLN A 263 -6.15 -5.40 16.72
CA GLN A 263 -7.18 -6.26 16.14
C GLN A 263 -6.81 -6.71 14.72
N CYS A 264 -6.34 -5.82 13.87
CA CYS A 264 -5.87 -6.16 12.52
C CYS A 264 -4.76 -7.22 12.53
N PHE A 265 -3.77 -7.08 13.41
CA PHE A 265 -2.66 -8.05 13.49
C PHE A 265 -3.13 -9.38 14.08
N TYR A 266 -4.05 -9.35 15.03
CA TYR A 266 -4.70 -10.55 15.55
C TYR A 266 -5.45 -11.32 14.45
N GLU A 267 -6.25 -10.62 13.64
CA GLU A 267 -6.93 -11.22 12.48
C GLU A 267 -5.95 -11.77 11.43
N ALA A 268 -4.82 -11.07 11.22
CA ALA A 268 -3.81 -11.49 10.26
C ALA A 268 -2.98 -12.70 10.72
N LEU A 269 -2.98 -13.03 12.03
CA LEU A 269 -2.37 -14.24 12.58
C LEU A 269 -3.24 -15.49 12.39
N ASP A 270 -4.53 -15.31 12.04
CA ASP A 270 -5.42 -16.45 11.77
C ASP A 270 -5.10 -17.09 10.41
N PRO A 271 -5.08 -18.44 10.29
CA PRO A 271 -4.80 -19.13 9.03
C PRO A 271 -5.70 -18.72 7.86
N SER A 272 -6.92 -18.26 8.13
CA SER A 272 -7.84 -17.77 7.09
C SER A 272 -7.29 -16.54 6.36
N PHE A 273 -6.41 -15.77 6.98
CA PHE A 273 -5.74 -14.64 6.34
C PHE A 273 -4.80 -15.09 5.22
N VAL A 274 -4.12 -16.22 5.36
CA VAL A 274 -3.30 -16.81 4.28
C VAL A 274 -4.19 -17.16 3.10
N THR A 275 -5.31 -17.88 3.34
CA THR A 275 -6.28 -18.21 2.30
C THR A 275 -6.82 -16.97 1.58
N TYR A 276 -7.09 -15.90 2.34
CA TYR A 276 -7.51 -14.61 1.76
C TYR A 276 -6.43 -14.03 0.84
N GLN A 277 -5.17 -14.00 1.26
CA GLN A 277 -4.08 -13.45 0.44
C GLN A 277 -3.78 -14.30 -0.80
N GLU A 278 -3.89 -15.62 -0.70
CA GLU A 278 -3.83 -16.52 -1.87
C GLU A 278 -4.94 -16.18 -2.88
N GLN A 279 -6.16 -15.89 -2.38
CA GLN A 279 -7.27 -15.49 -3.24
C GLN A 279 -7.03 -14.11 -3.88
N VAL A 280 -6.39 -13.18 -3.18
CA VAL A 280 -5.97 -11.89 -3.74
C VAL A 280 -5.09 -12.10 -4.98
N LEU A 281 -4.09 -12.99 -4.89
CA LEU A 281 -3.18 -13.30 -6.00
C LEU A 281 -3.91 -14.00 -7.17
N LYS A 282 -4.77 -14.98 -6.88
CA LYS A 282 -5.54 -15.69 -7.91
C LYS A 282 -6.45 -14.73 -8.68
N ASN A 283 -7.12 -13.83 -7.96
CA ASN A 283 -8.05 -12.88 -8.53
C ASN A 283 -7.36 -11.89 -9.48
N ILE A 284 -6.27 -11.26 -9.03
CA ILE A 284 -5.55 -10.30 -9.89
C ILE A 284 -4.90 -10.99 -11.10
N LYS A 285 -4.42 -12.22 -10.92
CA LYS A 285 -3.90 -13.01 -12.03
C LYS A 285 -4.97 -13.30 -13.07
N ALA A 286 -6.17 -13.73 -12.66
CA ALA A 286 -7.28 -14.00 -13.58
C ALA A 286 -7.68 -12.76 -14.38
N LEU A 287 -7.74 -11.58 -13.73
CA LEU A 287 -7.97 -10.31 -14.40
C LEU A 287 -6.86 -9.98 -15.40
N SER A 288 -5.61 -10.10 -14.98
CA SER A 288 -4.44 -9.82 -15.81
C SER A 288 -4.42 -10.69 -17.06
N ASP A 289 -4.54 -12.00 -16.89
CA ASP A 289 -4.52 -12.97 -17.99
C ASP A 289 -5.66 -12.70 -18.99
N TYR A 290 -6.85 -12.36 -18.48
CA TYR A 290 -7.99 -11.99 -19.32
C TYR A 290 -7.69 -10.75 -20.17
N LEU A 291 -7.22 -9.65 -19.56
CA LEU A 291 -6.91 -8.41 -20.29
C LEU A 291 -5.81 -8.61 -21.31
N ILE A 292 -4.76 -9.37 -20.98
CA ILE A 292 -3.69 -9.75 -21.93
C ILE A 292 -4.28 -10.55 -23.10
N SER A 293 -5.18 -11.51 -22.85
CA SER A 293 -5.83 -12.30 -23.89
C SER A 293 -6.67 -11.46 -24.88
N LYS A 294 -7.08 -10.26 -24.44
CA LYS A 294 -7.78 -9.27 -25.26
C LYS A 294 -6.85 -8.28 -25.98
N GLY A 295 -5.54 -8.49 -25.87
CA GLY A 295 -4.55 -7.63 -26.52
C GLY A 295 -4.22 -6.34 -25.75
N MET A 296 -4.67 -6.21 -24.48
CA MET A 296 -4.30 -5.08 -23.65
C MET A 296 -2.87 -5.24 -23.12
N ILE A 297 -2.15 -4.13 -23.01
CA ILE A 297 -0.76 -4.11 -22.54
C ILE A 297 -0.75 -4.01 -21.01
N VAL A 298 -0.41 -5.11 -20.34
CA VAL A 298 -0.11 -5.13 -18.89
C VAL A 298 1.39 -4.97 -18.72
N ILE A 299 1.81 -3.93 -18.00
CA ILE A 299 3.23 -3.64 -17.76
C ILE A 299 3.91 -4.86 -17.12
N SER A 300 5.14 -5.15 -17.54
CA SER A 300 5.91 -6.35 -17.21
C SER A 300 5.28 -7.70 -17.60
N GLY A 301 4.21 -7.69 -18.40
CA GLY A 301 3.55 -8.90 -18.90
C GLY A 301 2.77 -9.68 -17.82
N GLY A 302 2.36 -9.03 -16.72
CA GLY A 302 1.58 -9.66 -15.65
C GLY A 302 1.92 -9.21 -14.24
N THR A 303 1.68 -10.06 -13.24
CA THR A 303 1.88 -9.71 -11.83
C THR A 303 2.29 -10.89 -10.96
N ASP A 304 3.08 -10.61 -9.92
CA ASP A 304 3.44 -11.53 -8.84
C ASP A 304 2.83 -11.10 -7.50
N ASN A 305 2.09 -9.98 -7.45
CA ASN A 305 1.48 -9.44 -6.24
C ASN A 305 0.00 -9.08 -6.44
N HIS A 306 -0.53 -8.12 -5.70
CA HIS A 306 -1.96 -7.77 -5.62
C HIS A 306 -2.44 -6.75 -6.65
N LEU A 307 -1.56 -6.26 -7.54
CA LEU A 307 -1.88 -5.20 -8.50
C LEU A 307 -1.32 -5.47 -9.90
N ILE A 308 -1.91 -4.79 -10.88
CA ILE A 308 -1.36 -4.63 -12.22
C ILE A 308 -1.33 -3.16 -12.62
N LEU A 309 -0.44 -2.83 -13.55
CA LEU A 309 -0.47 -1.58 -14.31
C LEU A 309 -0.93 -1.89 -15.74
N LEU A 310 -2.01 -1.26 -16.16
CA LEU A 310 -2.57 -1.39 -17.50
C LEU A 310 -2.21 -0.14 -18.31
N ASP A 311 -1.43 -0.30 -19.38
CA ASP A 311 -1.10 0.76 -20.33
C ASP A 311 -2.28 0.98 -21.27
N VAL A 312 -3.14 1.92 -20.94
CA VAL A 312 -4.33 2.24 -21.73
C VAL A 312 -4.00 3.17 -22.90
N TYR A 313 -2.91 3.94 -22.80
CA TYR A 313 -2.52 4.86 -23.86
C TYR A 313 -2.00 4.11 -25.10
N ASN A 314 -1.06 3.20 -24.93
CA ASN A 314 -0.56 2.40 -26.06
C ASN A 314 -1.55 1.31 -26.48
N SER A 315 -2.42 0.82 -25.58
CA SER A 315 -3.45 -0.17 -25.93
C SER A 315 -4.62 0.41 -26.71
N LEU A 316 -5.10 1.62 -26.34
CA LEU A 316 -6.39 2.16 -26.80
C LEU A 316 -6.34 3.62 -27.27
N GLY A 317 -5.21 4.32 -27.13
CA GLY A 317 -5.06 5.73 -27.48
C GLY A 317 -5.73 6.71 -26.52
N ILE A 318 -6.15 6.26 -25.32
CA ILE A 318 -6.75 7.10 -24.29
C ILE A 318 -5.78 7.29 -23.10
N THR A 319 -5.86 8.41 -22.43
CA THR A 319 -5.02 8.67 -21.23
C THR A 319 -5.54 7.89 -20.03
N GLY A 320 -4.68 7.68 -19.03
CA GLY A 320 -5.09 7.08 -17.75
C GLY A 320 -6.20 7.89 -17.05
N LYS A 321 -6.18 9.23 -17.19
CA LYS A 321 -7.24 10.09 -16.68
C LYS A 321 -8.58 9.83 -17.34
N GLU A 322 -8.61 9.75 -18.66
CA GLU A 322 -9.83 9.43 -19.41
C GLU A 322 -10.35 8.03 -19.03
N ALA A 323 -9.47 7.04 -18.95
CA ALA A 323 -9.86 5.68 -18.54
C ALA A 323 -10.43 5.64 -17.12
N GLU A 324 -9.85 6.39 -16.15
CA GLU A 324 -10.35 6.55 -14.78
C GLU A 324 -11.79 7.13 -14.79
N GLU A 325 -12.02 8.23 -15.53
CA GLU A 325 -13.31 8.90 -15.63
C GLU A 325 -14.38 8.02 -16.33
N ILE A 326 -13.99 7.31 -17.39
CA ILE A 326 -14.87 6.40 -18.13
C ILE A 326 -15.31 5.23 -17.22
N LEU A 327 -14.38 4.59 -16.52
CA LEU A 327 -14.69 3.48 -15.62
C LEU A 327 -15.54 3.92 -14.42
N ASP A 328 -15.29 5.11 -13.86
CA ASP A 328 -16.11 5.66 -12.78
C ASP A 328 -17.56 5.86 -13.20
N SER A 329 -17.82 6.24 -14.47
CA SER A 329 -19.17 6.41 -15.01
C SER A 329 -20.02 5.13 -14.96
N VAL A 330 -19.40 3.98 -14.95
CA VAL A 330 -20.03 2.66 -14.82
C VAL A 330 -19.83 2.00 -13.44
N HIS A 331 -19.39 2.77 -12.44
CA HIS A 331 -19.17 2.34 -11.05
C HIS A 331 -18.01 1.35 -10.87
N ILE A 332 -16.93 1.54 -11.64
CA ILE A 332 -15.65 0.87 -11.41
C ILE A 332 -14.62 1.92 -11.01
N THR A 333 -14.09 1.81 -9.80
CA THR A 333 -13.14 2.77 -9.22
C THR A 333 -11.72 2.26 -9.40
N VAL A 334 -10.90 3.02 -10.14
CA VAL A 334 -9.45 2.79 -10.34
C VAL A 334 -8.72 4.11 -10.11
N ASN A 335 -7.39 4.12 -10.20
CA ASN A 335 -6.64 5.38 -10.30
C ASN A 335 -5.77 5.41 -11.55
N LYS A 336 -5.69 6.58 -12.20
CA LYS A 336 -4.64 6.84 -13.19
C LYS A 336 -3.27 6.67 -12.57
N ASN A 337 -2.32 6.16 -13.33
CA ASN A 337 -0.96 5.91 -12.89
C ASN A 337 0.02 6.10 -14.04
N THR A 338 1.16 6.73 -13.75
CA THR A 338 2.29 6.73 -14.67
C THR A 338 2.79 5.30 -14.91
N ILE A 339 3.37 5.07 -16.06
CA ILE A 339 4.01 3.80 -16.42
C ILE A 339 5.51 4.03 -16.65
N PRO A 340 6.36 3.00 -16.65
CA PRO A 340 7.75 3.14 -17.05
C PRO A 340 7.89 3.81 -18.41
N ASN A 341 8.86 4.72 -18.55
CA ASN A 341 9.04 5.57 -19.74
C ASN A 341 7.86 6.51 -20.05
N GLU A 342 7.18 6.98 -19.02
CA GLU A 342 6.03 7.89 -19.13
C GLU A 342 6.35 9.11 -20.01
N THR A 343 5.49 9.36 -21.01
CA THR A 343 5.61 10.50 -21.92
C THR A 343 4.59 11.60 -21.65
N LEU A 344 3.54 11.27 -20.90
CA LEU A 344 2.50 12.23 -20.53
C LEU A 344 2.78 12.86 -19.17
N SER A 345 2.12 13.97 -18.89
CA SER A 345 2.19 14.58 -17.55
C SER A 345 1.56 13.67 -16.49
N PRO A 346 2.02 13.68 -15.23
CA PRO A 346 1.42 12.88 -14.15
C PRO A 346 -0.08 13.11 -13.95
N MET A 347 -0.60 14.27 -14.36
CA MET A 347 -2.04 14.59 -14.29
C MET A 347 -2.88 13.86 -15.35
N LYS A 348 -2.27 13.44 -16.46
CA LYS A 348 -2.91 12.65 -17.53
C LYS A 348 -2.59 11.17 -17.37
N ALA A 349 -1.31 10.84 -17.21
CA ALA A 349 -0.73 9.51 -17.14
C ALA A 349 -1.11 8.61 -18.34
N SER A 350 -0.28 7.62 -18.65
CA SER A 350 -0.53 6.69 -19.75
C SER A 350 -1.24 5.41 -19.30
N GLY A 351 -1.30 5.15 -18.01
CA GLY A 351 -1.87 3.92 -17.46
C GLY A 351 -2.89 4.12 -16.35
N ILE A 352 -3.49 3.00 -15.96
CA ILE A 352 -4.28 2.87 -14.75
C ILE A 352 -3.71 1.75 -13.88
N ARG A 353 -3.80 1.90 -12.54
CA ARG A 353 -3.44 0.87 -11.58
C ARG A 353 -4.70 0.18 -11.08
N ILE A 354 -4.67 -1.16 -11.07
CA ILE A 354 -5.79 -2.01 -10.69
C ILE A 354 -5.31 -2.99 -9.63
N GLY A 355 -6.06 -3.15 -8.55
CA GLY A 355 -5.76 -4.08 -7.46
C GLY A 355 -6.96 -4.97 -7.10
N SER A 356 -6.69 -6.09 -6.47
CA SER A 356 -7.71 -7.08 -6.10
C SER A 356 -8.11 -7.13 -4.61
N PRO A 357 -7.40 -6.51 -3.64
CA PRO A 357 -7.66 -6.75 -2.22
C PRO A 357 -9.09 -6.44 -1.76
N ALA A 358 -9.62 -5.27 -2.12
CA ALA A 358 -10.95 -4.82 -1.67
C ALA A 358 -12.07 -5.78 -2.15
N MET A 359 -12.07 -6.13 -3.43
CA MET A 359 -13.09 -7.03 -3.97
C MET A 359 -12.89 -8.48 -3.50
N THR A 360 -11.66 -8.90 -3.22
CA THR A 360 -11.41 -10.21 -2.59
C THR A 360 -11.95 -10.24 -1.15
N THR A 361 -11.78 -9.18 -0.37
CA THR A 361 -12.39 -9.05 0.97
C THR A 361 -13.91 -9.12 0.89
N ARG A 362 -14.50 -8.56 -0.16
CA ARG A 362 -15.93 -8.60 -0.42
C ARG A 362 -16.45 -9.98 -0.83
N GLY A 363 -15.55 -10.92 -1.18
CA GLY A 363 -15.88 -12.32 -1.45
C GLY A 363 -15.82 -12.73 -2.92
N LEU A 364 -15.41 -11.83 -3.83
CA LEU A 364 -15.29 -12.13 -5.26
C LEU A 364 -14.16 -13.16 -5.51
N LYS A 365 -14.33 -13.97 -6.54
CA LYS A 365 -13.42 -15.04 -6.96
C LYS A 365 -12.93 -14.81 -8.39
N GLU A 366 -12.09 -15.72 -8.89
CA GLU A 366 -11.45 -15.62 -10.21
C GLU A 366 -12.45 -15.38 -11.34
N GLU A 367 -13.59 -16.09 -11.34
CA GLU A 367 -14.63 -15.94 -12.38
C GLU A 367 -15.25 -14.52 -12.37
N ASP A 368 -15.44 -13.95 -11.16
CA ASP A 368 -15.92 -12.59 -11.02
C ASP A 368 -14.87 -11.59 -11.55
N PHE A 369 -13.57 -11.84 -11.32
CA PHE A 369 -12.49 -11.00 -11.83
C PHE A 369 -12.30 -11.11 -13.34
N VAL A 370 -12.54 -12.27 -13.95
CA VAL A 370 -12.66 -12.42 -15.41
C VAL A 370 -13.83 -11.58 -15.93
N THR A 371 -14.98 -11.62 -15.25
CA THR A 371 -16.14 -10.77 -15.58
C THR A 371 -15.82 -9.29 -15.48
N ILE A 372 -15.10 -8.86 -14.42
CA ILE A 372 -14.64 -7.47 -14.27
C ILE A 372 -13.70 -7.09 -15.42
N GLY A 373 -12.78 -7.97 -15.80
CA GLY A 373 -11.88 -7.76 -16.95
C GLY A 373 -12.65 -7.57 -18.26
N ASP A 374 -13.70 -8.39 -18.50
CA ASP A 374 -14.57 -8.24 -19.66
C ASP A 374 -15.35 -6.92 -19.67
N ILE A 375 -15.85 -6.50 -18.51
CA ILE A 375 -16.52 -5.20 -18.36
C ILE A 375 -15.54 -4.06 -18.67
N ILE A 376 -14.35 -4.06 -18.07
CA ILE A 376 -13.30 -3.04 -18.30
C ILE A 376 -12.96 -2.96 -19.79
N TYR A 377 -12.70 -4.10 -20.41
CA TYR A 377 -12.38 -4.16 -21.85
C TYR A 377 -13.52 -3.59 -22.72
N ASN A 378 -14.76 -4.00 -22.47
CA ASN A 378 -15.91 -3.53 -23.24
C ASN A 378 -16.16 -2.02 -23.06
N VAL A 379 -16.06 -1.52 -21.83
CA VAL A 379 -16.27 -0.11 -21.49
C VAL A 379 -15.21 0.76 -22.16
N LEU A 380 -13.93 0.43 -22.00
CA LEU A 380 -12.83 1.24 -22.54
C LEU A 380 -12.77 1.20 -24.08
N ASN A 381 -13.19 0.13 -24.73
CA ASN A 381 -13.26 0.05 -26.20
C ASN A 381 -14.51 0.68 -26.80
N ASN A 382 -15.54 0.98 -26.01
CA ASN A 382 -16.84 1.49 -26.48
C ASN A 382 -17.33 2.69 -25.66
N TYR A 383 -16.43 3.50 -25.13
CA TYR A 383 -16.78 4.61 -24.21
C TYR A 383 -17.67 5.69 -24.83
N ASN A 384 -17.78 5.76 -26.15
CA ASN A 384 -18.68 6.64 -26.90
C ASN A 384 -20.05 6.01 -27.20
N ASN A 385 -20.36 4.82 -26.64
CA ASN A 385 -21.59 4.10 -26.92
C ASN A 385 -22.42 3.92 -25.63
N ASP A 386 -23.37 4.80 -25.42
CA ASP A 386 -24.23 4.82 -24.21
C ASP A 386 -24.92 3.48 -23.95
N ARG A 387 -25.33 2.74 -25.02
CA ARG A 387 -25.98 1.43 -24.85
C ARG A 387 -25.03 0.39 -24.25
N VAL A 388 -23.74 0.45 -24.62
CA VAL A 388 -22.72 -0.42 -24.05
C VAL A 388 -22.48 -0.02 -22.60
N LEU A 389 -22.29 1.26 -22.32
CA LEU A 389 -22.07 1.75 -20.96
C LEU A 389 -23.24 1.37 -20.03
N ASP A 390 -24.48 1.55 -20.45
CA ASP A 390 -25.68 1.16 -19.69
C ASP A 390 -25.75 -0.35 -19.43
N ARG A 391 -25.39 -1.17 -20.43
CA ARG A 391 -25.30 -2.63 -20.27
C ARG A 391 -24.27 -3.01 -19.24
N GLU A 392 -23.05 -2.48 -19.36
CA GLU A 392 -21.95 -2.82 -18.47
C GLU A 392 -22.20 -2.31 -17.03
N LYS A 393 -22.80 -1.13 -16.87
CA LYS A 393 -23.25 -0.62 -15.57
C LYS A 393 -24.25 -1.56 -14.87
N LYS A 394 -25.16 -2.18 -15.62
CA LYS A 394 -26.09 -3.20 -15.10
C LYS A 394 -25.34 -4.47 -14.67
N ARG A 395 -24.29 -4.88 -15.40
CA ARG A 395 -23.43 -6.02 -15.03
C ARG A 395 -22.67 -5.73 -13.73
N VAL A 396 -22.12 -4.51 -13.57
CA VAL A 396 -21.51 -4.06 -12.32
C VAL A 396 -22.51 -4.17 -11.19
N SER A 397 -23.71 -3.61 -11.34
CA SER A 397 -24.77 -3.67 -10.31
C SER A 397 -25.18 -5.11 -9.98
N SER A 398 -25.25 -5.99 -10.96
CA SER A 398 -25.54 -7.42 -10.73
C SER A 398 -24.45 -8.08 -9.88
N LEU A 399 -23.17 -7.78 -10.18
CA LEU A 399 -22.05 -8.35 -9.46
C LEU A 399 -21.96 -7.80 -8.02
N THR A 400 -22.10 -6.47 -7.83
CA THR A 400 -22.02 -5.85 -6.50
C THR A 400 -23.20 -6.27 -5.60
N ASN A 401 -24.40 -6.49 -6.15
CA ASN A 401 -25.56 -6.97 -5.39
C ASN A 401 -25.40 -8.42 -4.87
N LYS A 402 -24.59 -9.25 -5.54
CA LYS A 402 -24.29 -10.61 -5.10
C LYS A 402 -23.43 -10.61 -3.83
N TYR A 403 -22.61 -9.58 -3.64
CA TYR A 403 -21.60 -9.48 -2.58
C TYR A 403 -21.78 -8.19 -1.76
N LYS A 404 -22.81 -8.12 -0.92
CA LYS A 404 -23.06 -6.95 -0.05
C LYS A 404 -22.09 -6.93 1.13
N MET A 405 -21.64 -5.71 1.49
CA MET A 405 -20.75 -5.50 2.63
C MET A 405 -21.52 -5.32 3.94
N TYR A 406 -20.92 -5.73 5.03
CA TYR A 406 -21.38 -5.49 6.41
C TYR A 406 -22.82 -5.95 6.71
N ASN A 407 -23.30 -6.99 6.05
CA ASN A 407 -24.61 -7.60 6.33
C ASN A 407 -24.68 -8.22 7.72
#